data_035e4dd185554f9ef9d24e93a12b4ec3
#
_entry.id   035e4dd185554f9ef9d24e93a12b4ec3
#
_cell.length_a   1.000
_cell.length_b   1.000
_cell.length_c   1.000
_cell.angle_alpha   90.00
_cell.angle_beta   90.00
_cell.angle_gamma   90.00
#
_symmetry.space_group_name_H-M   'P 1'
#
loop_
_entity.id
_entity.type
_entity.pdbx_description
1 polymer ?
#
loop_
_entity_poly.entity_id
_entity_poly.type
_entity_poly.pdbx_seq_one_letter_code
_entity_poly.pdbx_strand_id
1 'polypeptide(L)'
;QCQRCHSPGQVGPFTLTSYDDAVDWMEQAIEEIEARRMPPAQAESDFELRGTKPPTTEQLAMLREWVQNDMPEGDSALTPQLTPLPDYGVFQEDLGPPDLVLEQTSPTQLGAHGEDLYRNVIFPLGNEEDLAIRAMQFLPGNRSIVHHALTGYLPRESGQEAVADWGGRAGMSHPDDQAGGWFDPHGLGFRPPPLRDDGLPRTSFIGGYVPGVRAGLAPPDAAYLIPAGSDLTAQVHYVRNGKTETDSSRIGISLADRG
;
A
#
# COMPACT_ATOMS: atom_id res chain seq x y z
N GLN A 1 -9.16 -8.77 -11.92
CA GLN A 1 -7.75 -8.44 -11.64
C GLN A 1 -7.51 -6.94 -11.71
N CYS A 2 -7.84 -6.27 -12.81
CA CYS A 2 -7.59 -4.85 -13.05
C CYS A 2 -8.36 -3.92 -12.11
N GLN A 3 -9.62 -4.23 -11.82
CA GLN A 3 -10.55 -3.39 -11.05
C GLN A 3 -10.12 -3.11 -9.61
N ARG A 4 -9.20 -3.89 -9.03
CA ARG A 4 -8.65 -3.59 -7.70
C ARG A 4 -7.99 -2.22 -7.63
N CYS A 5 -7.37 -1.80 -8.73
CA CYS A 5 -6.74 -0.49 -8.88
C CYS A 5 -7.54 0.43 -9.79
N HIS A 6 -8.18 -0.11 -10.84
CA HIS A 6 -8.91 0.62 -11.86
C HIS A 6 -10.43 0.62 -11.58
N SER A 7 -10.81 1.12 -10.40
CA SER A 7 -12.19 1.40 -9.98
C SER A 7 -12.30 2.81 -9.42
N PRO A 8 -13.50 3.39 -9.37
CA PRO A 8 -13.68 4.74 -8.82
C PRO A 8 -13.09 4.86 -7.40
N GLY A 9 -12.30 5.90 -7.16
CA GLY A 9 -11.65 6.16 -5.87
C GLY A 9 -10.46 5.25 -5.54
N GLN A 10 -9.96 4.46 -6.48
CA GLN A 10 -8.72 3.71 -6.36
C GLN A 10 -7.57 4.44 -7.07
N VAL A 11 -6.36 3.90 -6.93
CA VAL A 11 -5.11 4.52 -7.39
C VAL A 11 -4.94 4.54 -8.91
N GLY A 12 -5.64 3.69 -9.65
CA GLY A 12 -5.57 3.66 -11.11
C GLY A 12 -6.05 4.98 -11.73
N PRO A 13 -5.35 5.53 -12.74
CA PRO A 13 -5.67 6.84 -13.32
C PRO A 13 -6.99 6.86 -14.12
N PHE A 14 -7.56 5.71 -14.41
CA PHE A 14 -8.82 5.52 -15.11
C PHE A 14 -9.56 4.30 -14.57
N THR A 15 -10.84 4.15 -14.89
CA THR A 15 -11.66 3.01 -14.47
C THR A 15 -11.70 1.91 -15.54
N LEU A 16 -11.96 0.67 -15.12
CA LEU A 16 -12.25 -0.49 -15.98
C LEU A 16 -13.46 -1.23 -15.42
N THR A 17 -14.55 -0.50 -15.20
CA THR A 17 -15.75 -1.00 -14.53
C THR A 17 -16.97 -1.09 -15.44
N SER A 18 -16.88 -0.56 -16.66
CA SER A 18 -17.93 -0.59 -17.67
C SER A 18 -17.39 -1.10 -19.01
N TYR A 19 -18.31 -1.34 -19.96
CA TYR A 19 -17.96 -1.64 -21.33
C TYR A 19 -17.24 -0.45 -22.00
N ASP A 20 -17.76 0.76 -21.82
CA ASP A 20 -17.17 1.99 -22.38
C ASP A 20 -15.73 2.18 -21.87
N ASP A 21 -15.51 2.02 -20.55
CA ASP A 21 -14.15 2.04 -19.98
C ASP A 21 -13.22 1.03 -20.68
N ALA A 22 -13.73 -0.18 -20.95
CA ALA A 22 -12.93 -1.22 -21.57
C ALA A 22 -12.60 -0.90 -23.04
N VAL A 23 -13.55 -0.32 -23.79
CA VAL A 23 -13.34 0.12 -25.18
C VAL A 23 -12.27 1.22 -25.23
N ASP A 24 -12.33 2.19 -24.32
CA ASP A 24 -11.41 3.32 -24.33
C ASP A 24 -9.96 2.93 -24.00
N TRP A 25 -9.76 1.88 -23.19
CA TRP A 25 -8.46 1.59 -22.60
C TRP A 25 -7.85 0.23 -22.95
N MET A 26 -8.58 -0.68 -23.61
CA MET A 26 -8.12 -2.08 -23.75
C MET A 26 -6.88 -2.23 -24.64
N GLU A 27 -6.75 -1.47 -25.72
CA GLU A 27 -5.55 -1.52 -26.56
C GLU A 27 -4.30 -1.17 -25.75
N GLN A 28 -4.36 -0.06 -25.02
CA GLN A 28 -3.25 0.37 -24.17
C GLN A 28 -3.03 -0.62 -23.00
N ALA A 29 -4.09 -1.17 -22.42
CA ALA A 29 -3.98 -2.16 -21.37
C ALA A 29 -3.25 -3.42 -21.84
N ILE A 30 -3.50 -3.89 -23.06
CA ILE A 30 -2.79 -5.02 -23.67
C ILE A 30 -1.30 -4.70 -23.83
N GLU A 31 -0.94 -3.53 -24.34
CA GLU A 31 0.45 -3.09 -24.48
C GLU A 31 1.17 -3.06 -23.12
N GLU A 32 0.50 -2.56 -22.09
CA GLU A 32 1.06 -2.49 -20.74
C GLU A 32 1.26 -3.88 -20.09
N ILE A 33 0.35 -4.82 -20.38
CA ILE A 33 0.46 -6.21 -19.92
C ILE A 33 1.62 -6.92 -20.64
N GLU A 34 1.74 -6.75 -21.95
CA GLU A 34 2.80 -7.35 -22.77
C GLU A 34 4.18 -6.81 -22.40
N ALA A 35 4.27 -5.53 -22.11
CA ALA A 35 5.47 -4.88 -21.63
C ALA A 35 5.79 -5.19 -20.15
N ARG A 36 4.97 -6.02 -19.51
CA ARG A 36 5.09 -6.39 -18.08
C ARG A 36 5.06 -5.18 -17.12
N ARG A 37 4.38 -4.11 -17.50
CA ARG A 37 4.14 -2.96 -16.61
C ARG A 37 2.84 -3.09 -15.83
N MET A 38 1.88 -3.90 -16.35
CA MET A 38 0.62 -4.23 -15.67
C MET A 38 0.40 -5.74 -15.56
N PRO A 39 -0.03 -6.25 -14.39
CA PRO A 39 -0.10 -5.54 -13.11
C PRO A 39 1.30 -5.15 -12.61
N PRO A 40 1.45 -4.07 -11.81
CA PRO A 40 2.76 -3.51 -11.48
C PRO A 40 3.66 -4.42 -10.62
N ALA A 41 3.09 -5.37 -9.92
CA ALA A 41 3.84 -6.33 -9.10
C ALA A 41 3.91 -7.68 -9.83
N GLN A 42 5.02 -7.92 -10.52
CA GLN A 42 5.31 -9.21 -11.16
C GLN A 42 6.56 -9.82 -10.53
N ALA A 43 6.39 -10.96 -9.88
CA ALA A 43 7.49 -11.78 -9.41
C ALA A 43 7.52 -13.08 -10.21
N GLU A 44 8.70 -13.46 -10.70
CA GLU A 44 8.94 -14.78 -11.27
C GLU A 44 9.31 -15.74 -10.13
N SER A 45 8.71 -16.91 -10.09
CA SER A 45 8.94 -17.90 -9.05
C SER A 45 8.65 -19.30 -9.56
N ASP A 46 9.47 -20.26 -9.15
CA ASP A 46 9.28 -21.69 -9.43
C ASP A 46 8.15 -22.32 -8.57
N PHE A 47 7.58 -21.54 -7.66
CA PHE A 47 6.46 -21.95 -6.82
C PHE A 47 5.26 -21.00 -6.96
N GLU A 48 4.08 -21.48 -6.59
CA GLU A 48 2.86 -20.67 -6.69
C GLU A 48 2.88 -19.49 -5.70
N LEU A 49 2.88 -18.27 -6.24
CA LEU A 49 2.77 -17.06 -5.45
C LEU A 49 1.30 -16.79 -5.08
N ARG A 50 1.06 -16.40 -3.84
CA ARG A 50 -0.24 -15.89 -3.41
C ARG A 50 -0.37 -14.42 -3.80
N GLY A 51 -1.50 -14.02 -4.35
CA GLY A 51 -1.76 -12.63 -4.69
C GLY A 51 -2.27 -12.41 -6.11
N THR A 52 -1.98 -11.25 -6.67
CA THR A 52 -2.40 -10.89 -8.02
C THR A 52 -1.54 -11.61 -9.06
N LYS A 53 -2.17 -12.42 -9.90
CA LYS A 53 -1.51 -13.06 -11.03
C LYS A 53 -1.73 -12.22 -12.29
N PRO A 54 -0.72 -12.10 -13.17
CA PRO A 54 -0.95 -11.50 -14.48
C PRO A 54 -1.99 -12.32 -15.27
N PRO A 55 -2.64 -11.73 -16.28
CA PRO A 55 -3.47 -12.50 -17.21
C PRO A 55 -2.68 -13.65 -17.83
N THR A 56 -3.35 -14.80 -17.99
CA THR A 56 -2.73 -15.94 -18.70
C THR A 56 -2.58 -15.64 -20.19
N THR A 57 -1.76 -16.44 -20.88
CA THR A 57 -1.58 -16.32 -22.34
C THR A 57 -2.92 -16.42 -23.07
N GLU A 58 -3.80 -17.32 -22.62
CA GLU A 58 -5.14 -17.54 -23.22
C GLU A 58 -6.04 -16.31 -22.95
N GLN A 59 -5.99 -15.75 -21.75
CA GLN A 59 -6.76 -14.54 -21.42
C GLN A 59 -6.28 -13.34 -22.24
N LEU A 60 -4.97 -13.19 -22.42
CA LEU A 60 -4.41 -12.13 -23.25
C LEU A 60 -4.77 -12.32 -24.74
N ALA A 61 -4.74 -13.56 -25.23
CA ALA A 61 -5.17 -13.86 -26.59
C ALA A 61 -6.66 -13.51 -26.81
N MET A 62 -7.52 -13.81 -25.84
CA MET A 62 -8.94 -13.45 -25.88
C MET A 62 -9.16 -11.93 -25.90
N LEU A 63 -8.40 -11.16 -25.13
CA LEU A 63 -8.48 -9.69 -25.16
C LEU A 63 -8.05 -9.14 -26.52
N ARG A 64 -6.96 -9.67 -27.12
CA ARG A 64 -6.53 -9.29 -28.46
C ARG A 64 -7.57 -9.60 -29.53
N GLU A 65 -8.15 -10.80 -29.49
CA GLU A 65 -9.21 -11.20 -30.40
C GLU A 65 -10.44 -10.27 -30.28
N TRP A 66 -10.81 -9.91 -29.08
CA TRP A 66 -11.92 -8.97 -28.82
C TRP A 66 -11.64 -7.60 -29.46
N VAL A 67 -10.44 -7.05 -29.26
CA VAL A 67 -10.00 -5.78 -29.90
C VAL A 67 -9.97 -5.90 -31.42
N GLN A 68 -9.45 -7.01 -31.98
CA GLN A 68 -9.38 -7.24 -33.44
C GLN A 68 -10.76 -7.37 -34.10
N ASN A 69 -11.78 -7.70 -33.33
CA ASN A 69 -13.18 -7.82 -33.81
C ASN A 69 -14.00 -6.56 -33.46
N ASP A 70 -13.39 -5.39 -33.42
CA ASP A 70 -14.06 -4.10 -33.15
C ASP A 70 -14.78 -4.05 -31.79
N MET A 71 -14.29 -4.77 -30.80
CA MET A 71 -14.74 -4.76 -29.41
C MET A 71 -16.27 -4.86 -29.24
N PRO A 72 -16.94 -5.93 -29.70
CA PRO A 72 -18.39 -6.05 -29.60
C PRO A 72 -18.85 -6.07 -28.13
N GLU A 73 -19.92 -5.34 -27.80
CA GLU A 73 -20.43 -5.26 -26.42
C GLU A 73 -21.00 -6.59 -25.91
N GLY A 74 -21.53 -7.40 -26.77
CA GLY A 74 -22.21 -8.63 -26.39
C GLY A 74 -23.61 -8.37 -25.80
N ASP A 75 -24.15 -9.34 -25.08
CA ASP A 75 -25.47 -9.22 -24.45
C ASP A 75 -25.31 -8.61 -23.05
N SER A 76 -25.81 -7.38 -22.87
CA SER A 76 -25.75 -6.66 -21.57
C SER A 76 -26.50 -7.39 -20.45
N ALA A 77 -27.49 -8.24 -20.76
CA ALA A 77 -28.18 -9.07 -19.76
C ALA A 77 -27.30 -10.16 -19.16
N LEU A 78 -26.20 -10.50 -19.83
CA LEU A 78 -25.21 -11.50 -19.38
C LEU A 78 -24.02 -10.84 -18.69
N THR A 79 -23.98 -9.52 -18.57
CA THR A 79 -22.90 -8.79 -17.89
C THR A 79 -22.79 -9.28 -16.44
N PRO A 80 -21.64 -9.85 -16.03
CA PRO A 80 -21.46 -10.25 -14.65
C PRO A 80 -21.61 -9.05 -13.71
N GLN A 81 -22.31 -9.25 -12.61
CA GLN A 81 -22.29 -8.21 -11.57
C GLN A 81 -20.85 -8.05 -11.06
N LEU A 82 -20.41 -6.80 -10.98
CA LEU A 82 -19.12 -6.50 -10.37
C LEU A 82 -19.12 -7.04 -8.93
N THR A 83 -18.15 -7.88 -8.63
CA THR A 83 -17.93 -8.26 -7.23
C THR A 83 -17.54 -7.01 -6.47
N PRO A 84 -18.29 -6.60 -5.45
CA PRO A 84 -17.90 -5.46 -4.65
C PRO A 84 -16.47 -5.65 -4.15
N LEU A 85 -15.64 -4.65 -4.36
CA LEU A 85 -14.31 -4.67 -3.75
C LEU A 85 -14.50 -4.62 -2.24
N PRO A 86 -13.69 -5.36 -1.48
CA PRO A 86 -13.66 -5.19 -0.03
C PRO A 86 -13.49 -3.70 0.30
N ASP A 87 -14.17 -3.23 1.32
CA ASP A 87 -13.92 -1.87 1.79
C ASP A 87 -12.53 -1.82 2.44
N TYR A 88 -11.55 -1.38 1.66
CA TYR A 88 -10.18 -1.21 2.14
C TYR A 88 -10.01 0.01 3.07
N GLY A 89 -11.08 0.77 3.32
CA GLY A 89 -11.12 1.87 4.27
C GLY A 89 -11.45 1.44 5.70
N VAL A 90 -11.81 0.16 5.89
CA VAL A 90 -12.12 -0.42 7.19
C VAL A 90 -11.21 -1.59 7.51
N PHE A 91 -11.05 -1.88 8.78
CA PHE A 91 -10.31 -3.06 9.23
C PHE A 91 -11.03 -4.35 8.83
N GLN A 92 -10.26 -5.39 8.57
CA GLN A 92 -10.79 -6.69 8.15
C GLN A 92 -11.70 -7.30 9.20
N GLU A 93 -12.97 -7.55 8.83
CA GLU A 93 -13.97 -8.10 9.73
C GLU A 93 -13.62 -9.50 10.25
N ASP A 94 -13.00 -10.35 9.42
CA ASP A 94 -12.58 -11.70 9.79
C ASP A 94 -11.42 -11.76 10.80
N LEU A 95 -10.76 -10.65 11.06
CA LEU A 95 -9.75 -10.52 12.13
C LEU A 95 -10.34 -9.99 13.43
N GLY A 96 -11.60 -9.58 13.42
CA GLY A 96 -12.22 -8.82 14.50
C GLY A 96 -11.69 -7.38 14.58
N PRO A 97 -12.17 -6.60 15.54
CA PRO A 97 -11.67 -5.25 15.76
C PRO A 97 -10.19 -5.30 16.16
N PRO A 98 -9.36 -4.35 15.69
CA PRO A 98 -7.97 -4.28 16.13
C PRO A 98 -7.89 -3.91 17.61
N ASP A 99 -6.89 -4.46 18.31
CA ASP A 99 -6.62 -4.14 19.72
C ASP A 99 -6.09 -2.70 19.87
N LEU A 100 -5.33 -2.23 18.87
CA LEU A 100 -4.80 -0.88 18.80
C LEU A 100 -5.07 -0.27 17.43
N VAL A 101 -5.43 1.02 17.42
CA VAL A 101 -5.51 1.82 16.19
C VAL A 101 -4.57 3.01 16.34
N LEU A 102 -3.60 3.10 15.48
CA LEU A 102 -2.61 4.17 15.46
C LEU A 102 -2.88 5.10 14.29
N GLU A 103 -2.74 6.38 14.51
CA GLU A 103 -2.84 7.43 13.49
C GLU A 103 -1.46 8.04 13.22
N GLN A 104 -1.22 8.43 11.98
CA GLN A 104 0.00 9.18 11.67
C GLN A 104 0.03 10.52 12.43
N THR A 105 1.22 10.98 12.79
CA THR A 105 1.42 12.17 13.64
C THR A 105 0.86 13.46 13.05
N SER A 106 0.77 13.55 11.73
CA SER A 106 0.18 14.69 11.02
C SER A 106 -0.30 14.28 9.63
N PRO A 107 -1.41 14.86 9.13
CA PRO A 107 -1.85 14.61 7.76
C PRO A 107 -0.79 14.98 6.74
N THR A 108 -0.79 14.29 5.60
CA THR A 108 0.00 14.63 4.42
C THR A 108 -0.89 15.36 3.43
N GLN A 109 -0.54 16.58 3.06
CA GLN A 109 -1.14 17.29 1.94
C GLN A 109 -0.23 17.16 0.73
N LEU A 110 -0.79 16.74 -0.39
CA LEU A 110 -0.11 16.54 -1.66
C LEU A 110 -0.64 17.57 -2.67
N GLY A 111 0.23 18.39 -3.21
CA GLY A 111 -0.13 19.35 -4.26
C GLY A 111 -0.46 18.66 -5.58
N ALA A 112 -1.14 19.37 -6.49
CA ALA A 112 -1.70 18.81 -7.71
C ALA A 112 -0.67 18.24 -8.70
N HIS A 113 0.53 18.80 -8.75
CA HIS A 113 1.56 18.51 -9.74
C HIS A 113 2.94 18.38 -9.10
N GLY A 114 3.88 17.78 -9.83
CA GLY A 114 5.27 17.59 -9.40
C GLY A 114 5.66 16.11 -9.42
N GLU A 115 6.79 15.79 -8.84
CA GLU A 115 7.25 14.43 -8.65
C GLU A 115 6.43 13.72 -7.56
N ASP A 116 6.40 12.40 -7.60
CA ASP A 116 5.81 11.58 -6.54
C ASP A 116 6.49 11.87 -5.20
N LEU A 117 5.72 11.77 -4.13
CA LEU A 117 6.24 11.97 -2.78
C LEU A 117 6.45 10.63 -2.07
N TYR A 118 7.66 10.37 -1.63
CA TYR A 118 7.99 9.30 -0.69
C TYR A 118 8.20 9.90 0.69
N ARG A 119 7.41 9.45 1.68
CA ARG A 119 7.48 10.01 3.03
C ARG A 119 7.41 8.91 4.09
N ASN A 120 8.38 8.92 4.99
CA ASN A 120 8.33 8.09 6.18
C ASN A 120 7.49 8.80 7.24
N VAL A 121 6.32 8.26 7.55
CA VAL A 121 5.42 8.80 8.56
C VAL A 121 5.48 7.96 9.84
N ILE A 122 5.30 8.61 11.00
CA ILE A 122 5.36 7.96 12.30
C ILE A 122 3.95 7.70 12.81
N PHE A 123 3.77 6.50 13.36
CA PHE A 123 2.60 6.07 14.11
C PHE A 123 3.03 5.77 15.54
N PRO A 124 2.83 6.70 16.48
CA PRO A 124 3.27 6.52 17.86
C PRO A 124 2.62 5.28 18.48
N LEU A 125 3.44 4.35 18.96
CA LEU A 125 2.95 3.11 19.58
C LEU A 125 2.83 3.23 21.09
N GLY A 126 3.74 3.97 21.73
CA GLY A 126 3.69 4.23 23.16
C GLY A 126 3.95 3.00 24.04
N ASN A 127 4.51 1.93 23.48
CA ASN A 127 4.73 0.70 24.21
C ASN A 127 5.91 0.81 25.18
N GLU A 128 5.68 0.44 26.46
CA GLU A 128 6.71 0.35 27.49
C GLU A 128 7.27 -1.07 27.64
N GLU A 129 6.58 -2.06 27.09
CA GLU A 129 6.97 -3.46 27.03
C GLU A 129 7.00 -3.96 25.58
N ASP A 130 7.67 -5.08 25.36
CA ASP A 130 7.66 -5.76 24.07
C ASP A 130 6.23 -6.21 23.71
N LEU A 131 5.80 -5.94 22.48
CA LEU A 131 4.49 -6.34 21.97
C LEU A 131 4.61 -7.46 20.95
N ALA A 132 3.83 -8.51 21.14
CA ALA A 132 3.67 -9.58 20.15
C ALA A 132 2.45 -9.27 19.25
N ILE A 133 2.68 -9.08 17.95
CA ILE A 133 1.65 -8.71 16.98
C ILE A 133 1.31 -9.93 16.11
N ARG A 134 0.03 -10.31 16.09
CA ARG A 134 -0.51 -11.38 15.23
C ARG A 134 -0.85 -10.86 13.84
N ALA A 135 -1.42 -9.67 13.76
CA ALA A 135 -1.83 -9.06 12.51
C ALA A 135 -1.62 -7.55 12.52
N MET A 136 -1.30 -7.01 11.36
CA MET A 136 -1.20 -5.58 11.15
C MET A 136 -1.86 -5.22 9.81
N GLN A 137 -2.65 -4.16 9.81
CA GLN A 137 -3.28 -3.62 8.61
C GLN A 137 -3.03 -2.12 8.50
N PHE A 138 -2.38 -1.72 7.40
CA PHE A 138 -2.30 -0.32 7.02
C PHE A 138 -3.58 0.07 6.28
N LEU A 139 -4.21 1.16 6.70
CA LEU A 139 -5.39 1.74 6.09
C LEU A 139 -5.06 3.12 5.54
N PRO A 140 -4.99 3.29 4.20
CA PRO A 140 -4.83 4.60 3.61
C PRO A 140 -6.06 5.47 3.91
N GLY A 141 -5.83 6.72 4.30
CA GLY A 141 -6.91 7.70 4.46
C GLY A 141 -7.44 8.16 3.10
N ASN A 142 -6.56 8.25 2.11
CA ASN A 142 -6.92 8.62 0.74
C ASN A 142 -6.32 7.66 -0.29
N ARG A 143 -7.11 6.71 -0.75
CA ARG A 143 -6.69 5.67 -1.69
C ARG A 143 -6.41 6.19 -3.11
N SER A 144 -6.85 7.40 -3.44
CA SER A 144 -6.60 7.99 -4.76
C SER A 144 -5.19 8.52 -4.93
N ILE A 145 -4.46 8.72 -3.84
CA ILE A 145 -3.08 9.22 -3.82
C ILE A 145 -2.08 8.31 -3.11
N VAL A 146 -2.54 7.41 -2.23
CA VAL A 146 -1.66 6.43 -1.58
C VAL A 146 -1.47 5.23 -2.50
N HIS A 147 -0.30 5.16 -3.16
CA HIS A 147 0.03 4.09 -4.10
C HIS A 147 0.42 2.81 -3.37
N HIS A 148 1.37 2.89 -2.44
CA HIS A 148 1.73 1.81 -1.54
C HIS A 148 2.36 2.35 -0.25
N ALA A 149 2.45 1.50 0.76
CA ALA A 149 3.17 1.76 1.98
C ALA A 149 3.99 0.54 2.40
N LEU A 150 5.20 0.77 2.87
CA LEU A 150 6.05 -0.24 3.49
C LEU A 150 6.13 0.06 4.98
N THR A 151 5.78 -0.89 5.83
CA THR A 151 5.67 -0.66 7.27
C THR A 151 6.73 -1.43 8.05
N GLY A 152 7.22 -0.80 9.08
CA GLY A 152 8.18 -1.37 10.01
C GLY A 152 8.10 -0.69 11.36
N TYR A 153 9.05 -1.01 12.24
CA TYR A 153 9.23 -0.31 13.50
C TYR A 153 10.67 0.20 13.64
N LEU A 154 10.83 1.21 14.45
CA LEU A 154 12.15 1.74 14.82
C LEU A 154 12.11 2.24 16.27
N PRO A 155 13.28 2.31 16.95
CA PRO A 155 13.36 2.98 18.24
C PRO A 155 12.83 4.41 18.12
N ARG A 156 12.02 4.85 19.07
CA ARG A 156 11.40 6.18 19.08
C ARG A 156 12.41 7.31 18.92
N GLU A 157 13.54 7.22 19.59
CA GLU A 157 14.64 8.18 19.47
C GLU A 157 15.18 8.28 18.03
N SER A 158 15.35 7.13 17.37
CA SER A 158 15.83 7.10 15.98
C SER A 158 14.85 7.76 15.00
N GLY A 159 13.54 7.63 15.24
CA GLY A 159 12.52 8.34 14.48
C GLY A 159 12.57 9.85 14.69
N GLN A 160 12.79 10.29 15.91
CA GLN A 160 12.94 11.72 16.24
C GLN A 160 14.19 12.31 15.60
N GLU A 161 15.32 11.60 15.65
CA GLU A 161 16.56 11.99 14.98
C GLU A 161 16.37 12.08 13.45
N ALA A 162 15.73 11.09 12.83
CA ALA A 162 15.46 11.10 11.39
C ALA A 162 14.57 12.29 10.98
N VAL A 163 13.57 12.64 11.78
CA VAL A 163 12.74 13.83 11.54
C VAL A 163 13.54 15.12 11.70
N ALA A 164 14.46 15.20 12.67
CA ALA A 164 15.31 16.38 12.85
C ALA A 164 16.27 16.57 11.67
N ASP A 165 16.84 15.48 11.15
CA ASP A 165 17.84 15.53 10.07
C ASP A 165 17.20 15.72 8.68
N TRP A 166 16.09 15.03 8.41
CA TRP A 166 15.50 14.88 7.08
C TRP A 166 14.02 15.26 7.02
N GLY A 167 13.51 15.93 8.02
CA GLY A 167 12.13 16.43 8.06
C GLY A 167 11.88 17.64 7.17
N GLY A 168 10.88 18.43 7.50
CA GLY A 168 10.52 19.63 6.75
C GLY A 168 10.17 19.35 5.30
N ARG A 169 10.67 20.14 4.37
CA ARG A 169 10.35 20.06 2.93
C ARG A 169 11.22 19.11 2.11
N ALA A 170 12.11 18.35 2.72
CA ALA A 170 12.93 17.37 2.00
C ALA A 170 12.03 16.39 1.19
N GLY A 171 12.35 16.18 -0.08
CA GLY A 171 11.59 15.32 -1.01
C GLY A 171 10.27 15.92 -1.53
N MET A 172 9.87 17.11 -1.10
CA MET A 172 8.65 17.80 -1.57
C MET A 172 8.93 18.61 -2.81
N SER A 173 8.14 18.43 -3.88
CA SER A 173 8.33 19.06 -5.19
C SER A 173 7.30 20.14 -5.52
N HIS A 174 6.18 20.23 -4.76
CA HIS A 174 5.13 21.24 -4.96
C HIS A 174 5.08 22.20 -3.76
N PRO A 175 4.82 23.51 -3.96
CA PRO A 175 4.75 24.47 -2.85
C PRO A 175 3.67 24.15 -1.82
N ASP A 176 2.56 23.52 -2.25
CA ASP A 176 1.45 23.14 -1.36
C ASP A 176 1.68 21.80 -0.65
N ASP A 177 2.77 21.10 -0.94
CA ASP A 177 3.09 19.85 -0.23
C ASP A 177 3.36 20.15 1.25
N GLN A 178 2.70 19.37 2.13
CA GLN A 178 2.92 19.38 3.57
C GLN A 178 2.86 17.96 4.09
N ALA A 179 3.86 17.53 4.81
CA ALA A 179 3.87 16.20 5.43
C ALA A 179 4.72 16.22 6.69
N GLY A 180 4.28 15.48 7.69
CA GLY A 180 5.09 15.10 8.84
C GLY A 180 6.16 14.07 8.48
N GLY A 181 6.87 13.57 9.48
CA GLY A 181 7.89 12.54 9.28
C GLY A 181 9.11 13.05 8.51
N TRP A 182 9.76 12.18 7.73
CA TRP A 182 10.99 12.51 7.03
C TRP A 182 11.08 11.90 5.64
N PHE A 183 11.94 12.46 4.80
CA PHE A 183 12.38 11.90 3.53
C PHE A 183 13.70 11.15 3.74
N ASP A 184 13.81 9.90 3.31
CA ASP A 184 15.10 9.20 3.31
C ASP A 184 15.75 9.28 1.93
N PRO A 185 16.86 10.01 1.78
CA PRO A 185 17.56 10.14 0.50
C PRO A 185 18.31 8.86 0.09
N HIS A 186 18.37 7.87 0.97
CA HIS A 186 19.14 6.63 0.78
C HIS A 186 18.26 5.39 0.60
N GLY A 187 16.93 5.55 0.56
CA GLY A 187 16.01 4.44 0.30
C GLY A 187 14.81 4.36 1.23
N LEU A 188 14.58 3.22 1.84
CA LEU A 188 13.33 2.89 2.52
C LEU A 188 13.14 3.55 3.91
N GLY A 189 14.08 4.31 4.43
CA GLY A 189 14.01 4.85 5.79
C GLY A 189 14.22 3.80 6.89
N PHE A 190 14.28 2.54 6.50
CA PHE A 190 14.55 1.41 7.37
C PHE A 190 16.00 0.98 7.19
N ARG A 191 16.96 1.80 7.57
CA ARG A 191 18.32 1.27 7.68
C ARG A 191 18.29 0.19 8.74
N PRO A 192 18.81 -1.01 8.46
CA PRO A 192 19.04 -1.95 9.52
C PRO A 192 20.05 -1.28 10.49
N PRO A 193 19.60 -0.87 11.67
CA PRO A 193 20.54 -0.37 12.67
C PRO A 193 21.45 -1.53 13.10
N PRO A 194 22.52 -1.26 13.82
CA PRO A 194 23.31 -2.31 14.41
C PRO A 194 22.38 -3.29 15.14
N LEU A 195 22.68 -4.58 15.03
CA LEU A 195 21.93 -5.61 15.72
C LEU A 195 21.85 -5.28 17.23
N ARG A 196 20.75 -5.63 17.85
CA ARG A 196 20.64 -5.63 19.31
C ARG A 196 21.66 -6.63 19.89
N ASP A 197 21.92 -6.53 21.20
CA ASP A 197 22.83 -7.46 21.90
C ASP A 197 22.33 -8.92 21.79
N ASP A 198 21.02 -9.14 21.55
CA ASP A 198 20.42 -10.44 21.29
C ASP A 198 20.49 -10.88 19.81
N GLY A 199 21.15 -10.10 18.95
CA GLY A 199 21.30 -10.37 17.51
C GLY A 199 20.10 -9.99 16.64
N LEU A 200 19.03 -9.43 17.22
CA LEU A 200 17.86 -9.00 16.46
C LEU A 200 18.05 -7.59 15.84
N PRO A 201 17.47 -7.31 14.67
CA PRO A 201 17.51 -5.98 14.10
C PRO A 201 16.70 -4.99 14.94
N ARG A 202 17.18 -3.75 15.04
CA ARG A 202 16.46 -2.66 15.73
C ARG A 202 15.34 -2.04 14.90
N THR A 203 15.39 -2.25 13.58
CA THR A 203 14.27 -1.96 12.67
C THR A 203 13.88 -3.23 11.97
N SER A 204 12.61 -3.45 11.78
CA SER A 204 12.12 -4.63 11.08
C SER A 204 10.98 -4.23 10.15
N PHE A 205 11.04 -4.72 8.92
CA PHE A 205 9.91 -4.69 8.01
C PHE A 205 8.88 -5.70 8.49
N ILE A 206 7.65 -5.24 8.73
CA ILE A 206 6.56 -6.08 9.25
C ILE A 206 5.38 -6.18 8.29
N GLY A 207 5.48 -5.59 7.11
CA GLY A 207 4.45 -5.67 6.09
C GLY A 207 4.26 -4.37 5.34
N GLY A 208 3.12 -4.21 4.70
CA GLY A 208 2.84 -3.01 3.93
C GLY A 208 1.45 -3.02 3.33
N TYR A 209 1.18 -2.03 2.52
CA TYR A 209 -0.04 -1.87 1.77
C TYR A 209 0.27 -1.71 0.28
N VAL A 210 -0.47 -2.42 -0.52
CA VAL A 210 -0.70 -2.10 -1.94
C VAL A 210 -2.19 -2.27 -2.21
N PRO A 211 -2.78 -1.57 -3.21
CA PRO A 211 -4.20 -1.71 -3.52
C PRO A 211 -4.62 -3.16 -3.69
N GLY A 212 -5.65 -3.58 -2.99
CA GLY A 212 -6.17 -4.95 -3.03
C GLY A 212 -5.48 -5.96 -2.12
N VAL A 213 -4.47 -5.58 -1.37
CA VAL A 213 -3.86 -6.43 -0.33
C VAL A 213 -4.57 -6.23 1.01
N ARG A 214 -4.78 -7.33 1.70
CA ARG A 214 -5.38 -7.40 3.04
C ARG A 214 -4.29 -7.29 4.11
N ALA A 215 -4.68 -7.39 5.38
CA ALA A 215 -3.76 -7.35 6.51
C ALA A 215 -2.59 -8.34 6.38
N GLY A 216 -1.42 -7.92 6.79
CA GLY A 216 -0.29 -8.81 7.04
C GLY A 216 -0.55 -9.65 8.27
N LEU A 217 -0.48 -10.98 8.12
CA LEU A 217 -0.65 -11.94 9.21
C LEU A 217 0.71 -12.56 9.53
N ALA A 218 1.01 -12.71 10.82
CA ALA A 218 2.07 -13.60 11.23
C ALA A 218 1.70 -15.06 10.89
N PRO A 219 2.68 -15.93 10.65
CA PRO A 219 2.42 -17.37 10.51
C PRO A 219 1.65 -17.92 11.72
N PRO A 220 0.90 -19.04 11.55
CA PRO A 220 0.32 -19.74 12.70
C PRO A 220 1.37 -20.01 13.78
N ASP A 221 0.99 -19.85 15.02
CA ASP A 221 1.87 -20.05 16.19
C ASP A 221 3.09 -19.14 16.27
N ALA A 222 3.09 -18.01 15.53
CA ALA A 222 4.12 -16.99 15.53
C ALA A 222 3.54 -15.58 15.70
N ALA A 223 4.40 -14.64 16.08
CA ALA A 223 4.06 -13.22 16.16
C ALA A 223 5.26 -12.37 15.73
N TYR A 224 4.98 -11.18 15.22
CA TYR A 224 6.01 -10.16 15.08
C TYR A 224 6.27 -9.53 16.45
N LEU A 225 7.52 -9.54 16.88
CA LEU A 225 7.91 -8.92 18.14
C LEU A 225 8.32 -7.47 17.90
N ILE A 226 7.62 -6.54 18.52
CA ILE A 226 7.96 -5.11 18.52
C ILE A 226 8.58 -4.77 19.88
N PRO A 227 9.85 -4.38 19.90
CA PRO A 227 10.52 -4.05 21.16
C PRO A 227 9.90 -2.88 21.89
N ALA A 228 10.02 -2.85 23.21
CA ALA A 228 9.66 -1.71 24.05
C ALA A 228 10.33 -0.42 23.57
N GLY A 229 9.63 0.71 23.69
CA GLY A 229 10.13 2.02 23.30
C GLY A 229 10.24 2.23 21.79
N SER A 230 9.54 1.42 20.99
CA SER A 230 9.46 1.57 19.53
C SER A 230 8.25 2.39 19.11
N ASP A 231 8.34 3.00 17.92
CA ASP A 231 7.20 3.48 17.17
C ASP A 231 7.08 2.72 15.85
N LEU A 232 5.88 2.59 15.31
CA LEU A 232 5.70 2.12 13.95
C LEU A 232 5.99 3.26 12.97
N THR A 233 6.49 2.88 11.81
CA THR A 233 6.70 3.82 10.72
C THR A 233 6.25 3.19 9.41
N ALA A 234 5.77 4.02 8.50
CA ALA A 234 5.49 3.60 7.14
C ALA A 234 6.17 4.56 6.16
N GLN A 235 6.93 4.00 5.22
CA GLN A 235 7.25 4.74 4.01
C GLN A 235 6.04 4.68 3.08
N VAL A 236 5.40 5.81 2.89
CA VAL A 236 4.24 5.94 2.00
C VAL A 236 4.69 6.56 0.69
N HIS A 237 4.34 5.88 -0.41
CA HIS A 237 4.48 6.41 -1.76
C HIS A 237 3.16 7.06 -2.16
N TYR A 238 3.22 8.37 -2.36
CA TYR A 238 2.09 9.16 -2.81
C TYR A 238 2.25 9.50 -4.29
N VAL A 239 1.19 9.24 -5.07
CA VAL A 239 1.09 9.63 -6.49
C VAL A 239 0.12 10.79 -6.65
N ARG A 240 0.37 11.66 -7.63
CA ARG A 240 -0.45 12.84 -7.86
C ARG A 240 -1.56 12.54 -8.87
N ASN A 241 -2.74 13.08 -8.62
CA ASN A 241 -3.93 12.89 -9.48
C ASN A 241 -4.43 14.19 -10.15
N GLY A 242 -3.59 15.25 -10.17
CA GLY A 242 -3.94 16.54 -10.75
C GLY A 242 -4.74 17.46 -9.84
N LYS A 243 -4.93 17.07 -8.57
CA LYS A 243 -5.65 17.85 -7.54
C LYS A 243 -4.81 17.95 -6.28
N THR A 244 -5.05 19.00 -5.49
CA THR A 244 -4.52 19.04 -4.12
C THR A 244 -5.37 18.11 -3.26
N GLU A 245 -4.73 17.14 -2.65
CA GLU A 245 -5.35 16.07 -1.88
C GLU A 245 -4.72 15.97 -0.48
N THR A 246 -5.45 15.36 0.45
CA THR A 246 -4.95 15.13 1.80
C THR A 246 -5.14 13.66 2.17
N ASP A 247 -4.15 13.10 2.85
CA ASP A 247 -4.16 11.76 3.43
C ASP A 247 -3.95 11.80 4.95
N SER A 248 -4.66 10.93 5.66
CA SER A 248 -4.44 10.63 7.07
C SER A 248 -4.60 9.13 7.28
N SER A 249 -3.51 8.44 7.06
CA SER A 249 -3.47 6.97 7.15
C SER A 249 -3.46 6.47 8.59
N ARG A 250 -3.93 5.23 8.79
CA ARG A 250 -3.99 4.55 10.09
C ARG A 250 -3.38 3.16 10.00
N ILE A 251 -2.97 2.63 11.16
CA ILE A 251 -2.54 1.24 11.29
C ILE A 251 -3.39 0.59 12.38
N GLY A 252 -4.03 -0.52 12.05
CA GLY A 252 -4.67 -1.42 13.01
C GLY A 252 -3.75 -2.57 13.37
N ILE A 253 -3.70 -2.90 14.64
CA ILE A 253 -2.86 -3.96 15.20
C ILE A 253 -3.75 -4.93 15.95
N SER A 254 -3.60 -6.22 15.67
CA SER A 254 -4.14 -7.29 16.51
C SER A 254 -2.99 -7.97 17.25
N LEU A 255 -3.09 -8.00 18.57
CA LEU A 255 -2.08 -8.62 19.41
C LEU A 255 -2.18 -10.16 19.35
N ALA A 256 -1.07 -10.82 19.56
CA ALA A 256 -1.08 -12.25 19.78
C ALA A 256 -1.58 -12.52 21.21
N ASP A 257 -2.38 -13.58 21.36
CA ASP A 257 -2.77 -14.05 22.69
C ASP A 257 -1.50 -14.38 23.49
N ARG A 258 -1.39 -13.82 24.67
CA ARG A 258 -0.39 -14.25 25.62
C ARG A 258 -0.91 -15.56 26.22
N GLY A 259 -0.49 -16.71 25.60
CA GLY A 259 -0.79 -18.04 26.10
C GLY A 259 -0.23 -18.30 27.51
#